data_ca35bf7a268a1152243f7302f1ee569f
#
_entry.id   ca35bf7a268a1152243f7302f1ee569f
#
_cell.length_a   1.000
_cell.length_b   1.000
_cell.length_c   1.000
_cell.angle_alpha   90.00
_cell.angle_beta   90.00
_cell.angle_gamma   90.00
#
_symmetry.space_group_name_H-M   'P 1'
#
loop_
_entity.id
_entity.type
_entity.pdbx_description
1 polymer ?
#
loop_
_entity_poly.entity_id
_entity_poly.type
_entity_poly.pdbx_seq_one_letter_code
_entity_poly.pdbx_strand_id
1 'polypeptide(L)'
;VLPIDLNKTKKIAVIGENAIKMMTVGGGSSSLKVKYEISPLDGLKSRVGSKAEVVYARGYVGDPTGEYNGVKTGQDLKDNRSEDELLAEALQVAKDADYVIFFGGLNKSNHQDCEDSDRASLGLPYAQDRVISELAKVNKNLIVVNISGNAVAMPWVNEVPAIVQGWFLGSEAGTALASVLVGDANPSGKLPFTFPAKLEDVGAHKLGEYPGNKEELAQSKHRGDTINEIYREDIFVGYRWADKEKIKPLFPFGHGLSYTTFAYGKPSADKKTMTADDTISFTVNVKNTGKCDGAEVIQVYVRKVDDMEGPVKSLRAFRRVPLKAGESCVVSIDLLPATFEFFDPVTNTMRVMPGKYEVMYGNSSDIASENKLSVILR
;
A
#
# COMPACT_ATOMS: atom_id res chain seq x y z
N VAL A 1 5.17 17.77 5.17
CA VAL A 1 3.77 17.97 5.64
C VAL A 1 3.47 17.09 6.84
N LEU A 2 3.91 15.81 6.82
CA LEU A 2 3.82 14.88 7.95
C LEU A 2 5.16 14.76 8.69
N PRO A 3 5.13 14.53 10.01
CA PRO A 3 3.97 14.55 10.89
C PRO A 3 3.44 15.96 11.14
N ILE A 4 2.16 16.07 11.55
CA ILE A 4 1.55 17.35 11.92
C ILE A 4 2.14 17.84 13.23
N ASP A 5 2.72 19.04 13.24
CA ASP A 5 3.26 19.68 14.46
C ASP A 5 2.15 20.39 15.25
N LEU A 6 1.57 19.69 16.22
CA LEU A 6 0.49 20.23 17.06
C LEU A 6 0.90 21.45 17.90
N ASN A 7 2.17 21.78 18.03
CA ASN A 7 2.61 23.00 18.75
C ASN A 7 2.48 24.26 17.90
N LYS A 8 2.37 24.09 16.57
CA LYS A 8 2.24 25.20 15.60
C LYS A 8 0.88 25.24 14.92
N THR A 9 0.10 24.16 15.03
CA THR A 9 -1.19 24.00 14.36
C THR A 9 -2.30 24.58 15.21
N LYS A 10 -3.14 25.42 14.61
CA LYS A 10 -4.33 26.01 15.24
C LYS A 10 -5.62 25.37 14.73
N LYS A 11 -5.66 24.99 13.45
CA LYS A 11 -6.87 24.46 12.81
C LYS A 11 -6.54 23.35 11.83
N ILE A 12 -7.27 22.25 11.93
CA ILE A 12 -7.21 21.10 11.04
C ILE A 12 -8.58 20.90 10.40
N ALA A 13 -8.66 20.92 9.08
CA ALA A 13 -9.86 20.53 8.35
C ALA A 13 -9.80 19.03 8.04
N VAL A 14 -10.81 18.29 8.46
CA VAL A 14 -11.02 16.87 8.14
C VAL A 14 -12.13 16.79 7.11
N ILE A 15 -11.86 16.14 6.01
CA ILE A 15 -12.78 16.03 4.87
C ILE A 15 -12.91 14.56 4.46
N GLY A 16 -14.10 14.15 4.06
CA GLY A 16 -14.38 12.83 3.51
C GLY A 16 -15.30 11.99 4.37
N GLU A 17 -16.13 11.19 3.70
CA GLU A 17 -17.06 10.28 4.37
C GLU A 17 -16.33 9.23 5.21
N ASN A 18 -15.19 8.73 4.72
CA ASN A 18 -14.41 7.72 5.44
C ASN A 18 -13.84 8.21 6.78
N ALA A 19 -13.88 9.54 7.05
CA ALA A 19 -13.55 10.08 8.36
C ALA A 19 -14.55 9.66 9.46
N ILE A 20 -15.80 9.36 9.09
CA ILE A 20 -16.89 9.05 10.02
C ILE A 20 -17.51 7.68 9.81
N LYS A 21 -17.27 7.03 8.65
CA LYS A 21 -17.87 5.75 8.30
C LYS A 21 -17.25 4.60 9.09
N MET A 22 -18.08 3.75 9.68
CA MET A 22 -17.64 2.50 10.30
C MET A 22 -17.19 1.49 9.23
N MET A 23 -16.03 0.87 9.42
CA MET A 23 -15.38 -0.02 8.46
C MET A 23 -15.22 -1.46 8.95
N THR A 24 -15.59 -1.77 10.20
CA THR A 24 -15.49 -3.15 10.74
C THR A 24 -16.67 -4.02 10.31
N VAL A 25 -17.81 -3.42 10.02
CA VAL A 25 -19.02 -4.10 9.54
C VAL A 25 -19.07 -4.04 8.01
N GLY A 26 -19.56 -5.10 7.39
CA GLY A 26 -19.69 -5.22 5.93
C GLY A 26 -18.54 -5.99 5.27
N GLY A 27 -18.54 -6.06 3.96
CA GLY A 27 -17.51 -6.75 3.17
C GLY A 27 -17.63 -8.28 3.10
N GLY A 28 -18.77 -8.86 3.45
CA GLY A 28 -19.00 -10.30 3.40
C GLY A 28 -18.46 -11.03 4.64
N SER A 29 -17.74 -12.12 4.43
CA SER A 29 -17.15 -12.95 5.51
C SER A 29 -16.12 -12.20 6.37
N SER A 30 -15.62 -11.06 5.91
CA SER A 30 -14.75 -10.17 6.69
C SER A 30 -15.50 -9.28 7.68
N SER A 31 -16.83 -9.34 7.75
CA SER A 31 -17.65 -8.53 8.65
C SER A 31 -17.46 -8.95 10.10
N LEU A 32 -17.19 -7.99 10.98
CA LEU A 32 -16.96 -8.23 12.41
C LEU A 32 -18.04 -7.56 13.27
N LYS A 33 -18.49 -8.26 14.32
CA LYS A 33 -19.25 -7.66 15.42
C LYS A 33 -18.27 -7.15 16.47
N VAL A 34 -17.90 -5.89 16.36
CA VAL A 34 -16.98 -5.28 17.33
C VAL A 34 -17.76 -4.68 18.51
N LYS A 35 -17.11 -4.58 19.64
CA LYS A 35 -17.70 -3.95 20.85
C LYS A 35 -17.84 -2.44 20.67
N TYR A 36 -16.91 -1.82 19.94
CA TYR A 36 -16.86 -0.41 19.58
C TYR A 36 -15.99 -0.21 18.36
N GLU A 37 -16.10 0.94 17.74
CA GLU A 37 -15.22 1.40 16.68
C GLU A 37 -14.95 2.88 16.84
N ILE A 38 -13.69 3.30 16.79
CA ILE A 38 -13.28 4.70 16.85
C ILE A 38 -13.05 5.16 15.42
N SER A 39 -13.88 6.09 14.96
CA SER A 39 -13.74 6.68 13.63
C SER A 39 -12.43 7.48 13.49
N PRO A 40 -11.89 7.67 12.29
CA PRO A 40 -10.74 8.52 12.06
C PRO A 40 -10.92 9.95 12.62
N LEU A 41 -12.12 10.53 12.46
CA LEU A 41 -12.43 11.86 13.00
C LEU A 41 -12.40 11.89 14.53
N ASP A 42 -13.00 10.89 15.19
CA ASP A 42 -13.05 10.84 16.67
C ASP A 42 -11.65 10.57 17.24
N GLY A 43 -10.88 9.66 16.63
CA GLY A 43 -9.50 9.40 17.03
C GLY A 43 -8.63 10.64 16.90
N LEU A 44 -8.75 11.38 15.80
CA LEU A 44 -8.02 12.63 15.61
C LEU A 44 -8.44 13.71 16.60
N LYS A 45 -9.75 13.93 16.80
CA LYS A 45 -10.27 14.90 17.81
C LYS A 45 -9.77 14.56 19.21
N SER A 46 -9.84 13.30 19.60
CA SER A 46 -9.36 12.82 20.89
C SER A 46 -7.86 13.10 21.07
N ARG A 47 -7.04 12.82 20.04
CA ARG A 47 -5.59 13.01 20.11
C ARG A 47 -5.15 14.46 20.07
N VAL A 48 -5.82 15.28 19.28
CA VAL A 48 -5.55 16.72 19.17
C VAL A 48 -5.97 17.46 20.45
N GLY A 49 -7.10 17.09 21.03
CA GLY A 49 -7.65 17.71 22.25
C GLY A 49 -7.87 19.21 22.06
N SER A 50 -7.39 20.00 23.01
CA SER A 50 -7.49 21.48 23.00
C SER A 50 -6.35 22.18 22.25
N LYS A 51 -5.40 21.43 21.64
CA LYS A 51 -4.23 22.02 20.98
C LYS A 51 -4.56 22.71 19.67
N ALA A 52 -5.56 22.20 18.94
CA ALA A 52 -6.05 22.78 17.70
C ALA A 52 -7.54 22.53 17.53
N GLU A 53 -8.20 23.40 16.77
CA GLU A 53 -9.57 23.19 16.32
C GLU A 53 -9.60 22.13 15.24
N VAL A 54 -10.50 21.14 15.33
CA VAL A 54 -10.76 20.14 14.28
C VAL A 54 -12.15 20.37 13.72
N VAL A 55 -12.23 20.87 12.49
CA VAL A 55 -13.47 21.07 11.74
C VAL A 55 -13.68 19.94 10.75
N TYR A 56 -14.94 19.60 10.47
CA TYR A 56 -15.28 18.52 9.55
C TYR A 56 -16.20 19.00 8.43
N ALA A 57 -15.94 18.55 7.21
CA ALA A 57 -16.86 18.68 6.07
C ALA A 57 -16.95 17.33 5.33
N ARG A 58 -18.13 17.00 4.81
CA ARG A 58 -18.41 15.72 4.18
C ARG A 58 -17.58 15.52 2.89
N GLY A 59 -17.53 16.52 2.03
CA GLY A 59 -16.81 16.54 0.76
C GLY A 59 -17.41 15.66 -0.34
N TYR A 60 -17.85 14.46 -0.02
CA TYR A 60 -18.57 13.54 -0.92
C TYR A 60 -19.51 12.64 -0.12
N VAL A 61 -20.51 12.08 -0.80
CA VAL A 61 -21.41 11.05 -0.24
C VAL A 61 -21.10 9.73 -0.94
N GLY A 62 -20.85 8.72 -0.12
CA GLY A 62 -20.65 7.36 -0.55
C GLY A 62 -21.96 6.57 -0.64
N ASP A 63 -21.89 5.27 -0.35
CA ASP A 63 -23.10 4.44 -0.27
C ASP A 63 -23.88 4.80 1.00
N PRO A 64 -25.08 5.41 0.84
CA PRO A 64 -25.86 5.87 1.99
C PRO A 64 -26.47 4.73 2.80
N THR A 65 -26.57 3.51 2.22
CA THR A 65 -27.20 2.39 2.91
C THR A 65 -26.28 1.72 3.92
N GLY A 66 -24.99 1.74 3.68
CA GLY A 66 -23.98 1.06 4.51
C GLY A 66 -24.24 -0.44 4.66
N GLU A 67 -25.05 -1.02 3.76
CA GLU A 67 -25.45 -2.43 3.81
C GLU A 67 -24.59 -3.28 2.87
N TYR A 68 -24.20 -4.45 3.37
CA TYR A 68 -23.67 -5.54 2.56
C TYR A 68 -24.36 -6.83 2.99
N ASN A 69 -25.00 -7.54 2.04
CA ASN A 69 -25.72 -8.79 2.30
C ASN A 69 -26.64 -8.74 3.54
N GLY A 70 -27.37 -7.62 3.72
CA GLY A 70 -28.27 -7.43 4.85
C GLY A 70 -27.58 -7.07 6.18
N VAL A 71 -26.26 -6.91 6.22
CA VAL A 71 -25.54 -6.47 7.41
C VAL A 71 -25.52 -4.95 7.45
N LYS A 72 -26.08 -4.37 8.51
CA LYS A 72 -26.21 -2.92 8.71
C LYS A 72 -25.15 -2.40 9.67
N THR A 73 -24.54 -1.28 9.35
CA THR A 73 -23.65 -0.57 10.27
C THR A 73 -24.39 0.13 11.40
N GLY A 74 -25.68 0.40 11.21
CA GLY A 74 -26.51 1.21 12.11
C GLY A 74 -26.26 2.71 11.97
N GLN A 75 -25.36 3.15 11.07
CA GLN A 75 -25.15 4.56 10.79
C GLN A 75 -26.17 5.09 9.75
N ASP A 76 -26.70 6.28 9.98
CA ASP A 76 -27.43 7.05 8.96
C ASP A 76 -26.43 8.04 8.31
N LEU A 77 -25.97 7.70 7.12
CA LEU A 77 -25.03 8.51 6.36
C LEU A 77 -25.69 9.23 5.17
N LYS A 78 -27.03 9.29 5.13
CA LYS A 78 -27.74 10.02 4.08
C LYS A 78 -27.40 11.51 4.10
N ASP A 79 -27.17 12.05 2.93
CA ASP A 79 -27.00 13.48 2.70
C ASP A 79 -27.59 13.82 1.35
N ASN A 80 -28.50 14.78 1.31
CA ASN A 80 -29.25 15.15 0.10
C ASN A 80 -28.61 16.35 -0.64
N ARG A 81 -27.49 16.85 -0.16
CA ARG A 81 -26.76 17.93 -0.82
C ARG A 81 -26.14 17.44 -2.12
N SER A 82 -26.05 18.31 -3.08
CA SER A 82 -25.35 18.04 -4.36
C SER A 82 -23.84 17.91 -4.14
N GLU A 83 -23.14 17.27 -5.08
CA GLU A 83 -21.68 17.17 -5.07
C GLU A 83 -21.03 18.56 -5.03
N ASP A 84 -21.61 19.56 -5.72
CA ASP A 84 -21.08 20.92 -5.75
C ASP A 84 -21.24 21.65 -4.40
N GLU A 85 -22.36 21.42 -3.70
CA GLU A 85 -22.57 21.97 -2.35
C GLU A 85 -21.58 21.36 -1.34
N LEU A 86 -21.39 20.05 -1.41
CA LEU A 86 -20.42 19.33 -0.56
C LEU A 86 -18.98 19.77 -0.83
N LEU A 87 -18.63 19.94 -2.10
CA LEU A 87 -17.32 20.44 -2.49
C LEU A 87 -17.10 21.88 -2.04
N ALA A 88 -18.10 22.76 -2.20
CA ALA A 88 -18.00 24.15 -1.76
C ALA A 88 -17.77 24.28 -0.25
N GLU A 89 -18.49 23.50 0.57
CA GLU A 89 -18.26 23.43 2.02
C GLU A 89 -16.83 22.94 2.33
N ALA A 90 -16.39 21.87 1.68
CA ALA A 90 -15.05 21.31 1.88
C ALA A 90 -13.95 22.32 1.54
N LEU A 91 -14.08 23.05 0.43
CA LEU A 91 -13.12 24.09 0.04
C LEU A 91 -13.14 25.27 1.01
N GLN A 92 -14.31 25.64 1.54
CA GLN A 92 -14.44 26.74 2.50
C GLN A 92 -13.69 26.42 3.80
N VAL A 93 -13.87 25.22 4.37
CA VAL A 93 -13.15 24.84 5.60
C VAL A 93 -11.67 24.58 5.38
N ALA A 94 -11.28 24.16 4.16
CA ALA A 94 -9.89 23.88 3.80
C ALA A 94 -9.02 25.14 3.66
N LYS A 95 -9.59 26.25 3.18
CA LYS A 95 -8.85 27.52 2.97
C LYS A 95 -8.26 28.08 4.25
N ASP A 96 -8.98 27.99 5.35
CA ASP A 96 -8.64 28.61 6.63
C ASP A 96 -7.92 27.66 7.58
N ALA A 97 -7.62 26.44 7.12
CA ALA A 97 -6.96 25.41 7.93
C ALA A 97 -5.44 25.39 7.71
N ASP A 98 -4.68 25.15 8.78
CA ASP A 98 -3.24 24.94 8.70
C ASP A 98 -2.92 23.62 7.98
N TYR A 99 -3.75 22.60 8.18
CA TYR A 99 -3.69 21.29 7.52
C TYR A 99 -5.06 20.84 7.05
N VAL A 100 -5.07 20.15 5.93
CA VAL A 100 -6.26 19.46 5.43
C VAL A 100 -5.98 17.96 5.41
N ILE A 101 -6.87 17.18 6.01
CA ILE A 101 -6.79 15.71 5.97
C ILE A 101 -8.02 15.20 5.25
N PHE A 102 -7.82 14.62 4.07
CA PHE A 102 -8.88 13.95 3.33
C PHE A 102 -8.87 12.46 3.66
N PHE A 103 -9.94 11.96 4.25
CA PHE A 103 -10.17 10.54 4.48
C PHE A 103 -11.09 10.00 3.38
N GLY A 104 -10.51 9.27 2.47
CA GLY A 104 -11.20 8.67 1.34
C GLY A 104 -10.73 7.25 1.06
N GLY A 105 -10.96 6.81 -0.16
CA GLY A 105 -10.64 5.47 -0.60
C GLY A 105 -11.89 4.65 -0.91
N LEU A 106 -11.83 3.39 -0.56
CA LEU A 106 -12.93 2.44 -0.69
C LEU A 106 -13.65 2.26 0.65
N ASN A 107 -14.71 1.51 0.62
CA ASN A 107 -15.38 1.01 1.81
C ASN A 107 -15.79 -0.46 1.58
N LYS A 108 -16.49 -1.05 2.53
CA LYS A 108 -16.91 -2.46 2.47
C LYS A 108 -18.30 -2.66 1.86
N SER A 109 -18.78 -1.72 1.06
CA SER A 109 -20.03 -1.84 0.31
C SER A 109 -19.84 -2.63 -0.98
N ASN A 110 -20.95 -3.03 -1.60
CA ASN A 110 -20.97 -3.71 -2.90
C ASN A 110 -20.15 -2.92 -3.94
N HIS A 111 -19.43 -3.64 -4.80
CA HIS A 111 -18.58 -3.07 -5.87
C HIS A 111 -17.44 -2.19 -5.38
N GLN A 112 -17.00 -2.42 -4.13
CA GLN A 112 -15.79 -1.81 -3.55
C GLN A 112 -14.90 -2.90 -2.94
N ASP A 113 -14.49 -2.80 -1.66
CA ASP A 113 -13.74 -3.86 -0.99
C ASP A 113 -14.70 -4.83 -0.27
N CYS A 114 -15.42 -5.62 -1.04
CA CYS A 114 -16.35 -6.62 -0.53
C CYS A 114 -16.21 -7.95 -1.27
N GLU A 115 -16.70 -9.00 -0.65
CA GLU A 115 -16.80 -10.33 -1.22
C GLU A 115 -17.90 -10.39 -2.30
N ASP A 116 -17.74 -11.22 -3.32
CA ASP A 116 -18.70 -11.47 -4.39
C ASP A 116 -19.07 -10.27 -5.29
N SER A 117 -18.33 -9.16 -5.23
CA SER A 117 -18.72 -7.96 -5.97
C SER A 117 -17.52 -7.11 -6.37
N ASP A 118 -17.02 -7.36 -7.57
CA ASP A 118 -15.83 -6.67 -8.09
C ASP A 118 -16.10 -5.21 -8.44
N ARG A 119 -15.06 -4.39 -8.33
CA ARG A 119 -15.06 -3.02 -8.82
C ARG A 119 -14.98 -3.00 -10.34
N ALA A 120 -15.73 -2.09 -10.95
CA ALA A 120 -15.65 -1.86 -12.38
C ALA A 120 -14.46 -1.00 -12.82
N SER A 121 -13.78 -0.33 -11.86
CA SER A 121 -12.68 0.62 -12.12
C SER A 121 -11.64 0.56 -11.02
N LEU A 122 -10.36 0.83 -11.38
CA LEU A 122 -9.28 1.05 -10.42
C LEU A 122 -9.37 2.43 -9.75
N GLY A 123 -10.11 3.39 -10.32
CA GLY A 123 -10.31 4.73 -9.76
C GLY A 123 -11.08 4.73 -8.45
N LEU A 124 -11.03 5.84 -7.75
CA LEU A 124 -11.85 6.06 -6.57
C LEU A 124 -13.32 6.24 -6.95
N PRO A 125 -14.26 5.65 -6.19
CA PRO A 125 -15.68 5.84 -6.43
C PRO A 125 -16.13 7.25 -6.04
N TYR A 126 -17.33 7.64 -6.50
CA TYR A 126 -17.95 8.93 -6.23
C TYR A 126 -17.11 10.11 -6.77
N ALA A 127 -17.24 11.28 -6.24
CA ALA A 127 -16.51 12.47 -6.67
C ALA A 127 -15.14 12.66 -5.99
N GLN A 128 -14.56 11.62 -5.38
CA GLN A 128 -13.37 11.74 -4.54
C GLN A 128 -12.16 12.33 -5.25
N ASP A 129 -11.86 11.86 -6.47
CA ASP A 129 -10.71 12.38 -7.24
C ASP A 129 -10.84 13.88 -7.50
N ARG A 130 -12.05 14.36 -7.84
CA ARG A 130 -12.36 15.78 -8.02
C ARG A 130 -12.13 16.56 -6.72
N VAL A 131 -12.66 16.06 -5.60
CA VAL A 131 -12.51 16.72 -4.29
C VAL A 131 -11.05 16.85 -3.90
N ILE A 132 -10.26 15.79 -4.05
CA ILE A 132 -8.82 15.80 -3.74
C ILE A 132 -8.07 16.83 -4.60
N SER A 133 -8.29 16.83 -5.91
CA SER A 133 -7.63 17.78 -6.82
C SER A 133 -8.02 19.23 -6.53
N GLU A 134 -9.28 19.50 -6.19
CA GLU A 134 -9.71 20.87 -5.83
C GLU A 134 -9.14 21.30 -4.45
N LEU A 135 -9.06 20.41 -3.47
CA LEU A 135 -8.42 20.67 -2.18
C LEU A 135 -6.93 20.98 -2.34
N ALA A 136 -6.21 20.27 -3.21
CA ALA A 136 -4.79 20.51 -3.48
C ALA A 136 -4.50 21.90 -4.04
N LYS A 137 -5.46 22.51 -4.73
CA LYS A 137 -5.34 23.90 -5.24
C LYS A 137 -5.42 24.94 -4.14
N VAL A 138 -6.22 24.68 -3.09
CA VAL A 138 -6.53 25.67 -2.05
C VAL A 138 -5.68 25.52 -0.80
N ASN A 139 -5.15 24.32 -0.51
CA ASN A 139 -4.30 24.10 0.65
C ASN A 139 -3.08 23.21 0.32
N LYS A 140 -1.89 23.74 0.55
CA LYS A 140 -0.63 23.03 0.24
C LYS A 140 -0.20 22.00 1.29
N ASN A 141 -0.88 21.98 2.44
CA ASN A 141 -0.69 20.99 3.50
C ASN A 141 -1.79 19.93 3.47
N LEU A 142 -2.19 19.52 2.27
CA LEU A 142 -3.15 18.43 2.07
C LEU A 142 -2.49 17.07 2.35
N ILE A 143 -3.15 16.28 3.18
CA ILE A 143 -2.80 14.89 3.49
C ILE A 143 -3.97 14.02 3.02
N VAL A 144 -3.73 13.04 2.16
CA VAL A 144 -4.75 12.07 1.77
C VAL A 144 -4.51 10.77 2.54
N VAL A 145 -5.49 10.34 3.30
CA VAL A 145 -5.54 9.02 3.95
C VAL A 145 -6.44 8.14 3.10
N ASN A 146 -5.83 7.24 2.33
CA ASN A 146 -6.54 6.28 1.50
C ASN A 146 -6.86 5.03 2.33
N ILE A 147 -8.14 4.76 2.56
CA ILE A 147 -8.63 3.55 3.23
C ILE A 147 -9.07 2.57 2.14
N SER A 148 -8.32 1.50 1.94
CA SER A 148 -8.64 0.47 0.95
C SER A 148 -7.90 -0.83 1.27
N GLY A 149 -8.49 -1.98 0.95
CA GLY A 149 -7.85 -3.29 1.08
C GLY A 149 -6.95 -3.64 -0.10
N ASN A 150 -7.05 -2.89 -1.21
CA ASN A 150 -6.27 -3.11 -2.42
C ASN A 150 -5.87 -1.78 -3.09
N ALA A 151 -5.17 -1.86 -4.24
CA ALA A 151 -4.71 -0.68 -4.96
C ALA A 151 -5.87 0.14 -5.53
N VAL A 152 -5.67 1.45 -5.59
CA VAL A 152 -6.52 2.41 -6.30
C VAL A 152 -5.66 3.30 -7.19
N ALA A 153 -6.23 3.75 -8.30
CA ALA A 153 -5.60 4.78 -9.13
C ALA A 153 -5.63 6.12 -8.38
N MET A 154 -4.55 6.88 -8.52
CA MET A 154 -4.38 8.19 -7.87
C MET A 154 -3.94 9.23 -8.90
N PRO A 155 -4.85 9.72 -9.76
CA PRO A 155 -4.51 10.68 -10.81
C PRO A 155 -3.90 11.97 -10.23
N TRP A 156 -4.23 12.30 -9.02
CA TRP A 156 -3.78 13.48 -8.24
C TRP A 156 -2.46 13.24 -7.47
N VAL A 157 -1.78 12.10 -7.63
CA VAL A 157 -0.59 11.73 -6.84
C VAL A 157 0.52 12.78 -6.83
N ASN A 158 0.68 13.52 -7.93
CA ASN A 158 1.69 14.58 -8.05
C ASN A 158 1.22 15.94 -7.50
N GLU A 159 -0.05 16.06 -7.12
CA GLU A 159 -0.64 17.29 -6.57
C GLU A 159 -0.65 17.27 -5.03
N VAL A 160 -0.58 16.08 -4.43
CA VAL A 160 -0.74 15.86 -2.99
C VAL A 160 0.63 15.61 -2.34
N PRO A 161 1.04 16.42 -1.35
CA PRO A 161 2.36 16.30 -0.74
C PRO A 161 2.51 15.12 0.23
N ALA A 162 1.41 14.54 0.73
CA ALA A 162 1.44 13.40 1.65
C ALA A 162 0.26 12.45 1.45
N ILE A 163 0.56 11.17 1.34
CA ILE A 163 -0.42 10.09 1.20
C ILE A 163 -0.13 9.03 2.28
N VAL A 164 -1.16 8.63 2.99
CA VAL A 164 -1.12 7.54 3.97
C VAL A 164 -2.03 6.41 3.47
N GLN A 165 -1.49 5.22 3.28
CA GLN A 165 -2.29 4.02 3.02
C GLN A 165 -2.79 3.48 4.36
N GLY A 166 -4.08 3.71 4.62
CA GLY A 166 -4.70 3.47 5.93
C GLY A 166 -5.23 2.06 6.13
N TRP A 167 -5.43 1.27 5.08
CA TRP A 167 -6.03 -0.07 5.12
C TRP A 167 -7.35 -0.12 5.89
N PHE A 168 -7.84 -1.32 6.25
CA PHE A 168 -8.95 -1.55 7.18
C PHE A 168 -8.39 -1.98 8.54
N LEU A 169 -8.29 -1.07 9.49
CA LEU A 169 -7.53 -1.21 10.73
C LEU A 169 -8.36 -1.72 11.94
N GLY A 170 -9.65 -1.99 11.74
CA GLY A 170 -10.52 -2.47 12.81
C GLY A 170 -10.94 -1.39 13.81
N SER A 171 -11.26 -1.82 15.04
CA SER A 171 -11.90 -0.96 16.06
C SER A 171 -11.10 0.29 16.43
N GLU A 172 -9.79 0.23 16.40
CA GLU A 172 -8.89 1.32 16.79
C GLU A 172 -8.33 2.11 15.58
N ALA A 173 -9.01 2.02 14.44
CA ALA A 173 -8.55 2.70 13.21
C ALA A 173 -8.29 4.19 13.43
N GLY A 174 -9.20 4.88 14.10
CA GLY A 174 -9.06 6.30 14.40
C GLY A 174 -7.88 6.63 15.31
N THR A 175 -7.67 5.84 16.36
CA THR A 175 -6.54 6.01 17.28
C THR A 175 -5.21 5.78 16.57
N ALA A 176 -5.12 4.70 15.78
CA ALA A 176 -3.90 4.34 15.05
C ALA A 176 -3.53 5.39 13.99
N LEU A 177 -4.50 5.83 13.18
CA LEU A 177 -4.29 6.86 12.16
C LEU A 177 -3.91 8.20 12.78
N ALA A 178 -4.59 8.62 13.86
CA ALA A 178 -4.24 9.84 14.57
C ALA A 178 -2.79 9.81 15.08
N SER A 179 -2.37 8.69 15.68
CA SER A 179 -0.99 8.50 16.17
C SER A 179 0.07 8.67 15.07
N VAL A 180 -0.18 8.11 13.89
CA VAL A 180 0.69 8.30 12.73
C VAL A 180 0.67 9.75 12.27
N LEU A 181 -0.51 10.35 12.09
CA LEU A 181 -0.64 11.71 11.53
C LEU A 181 0.06 12.78 12.38
N VAL A 182 0.06 12.64 13.70
CA VAL A 182 0.71 13.61 14.61
C VAL A 182 2.13 13.21 15.04
N GLY A 183 2.65 12.07 14.57
CA GLY A 183 4.02 11.65 14.80
C GLY A 183 4.27 10.94 16.12
N ASP A 184 3.25 10.48 16.84
CA ASP A 184 3.43 9.61 18.01
C ASP A 184 4.02 8.25 17.59
N ALA A 185 3.66 7.80 16.40
CA ALA A 185 4.23 6.62 15.75
C ALA A 185 4.87 7.01 14.42
N ASN A 186 6.14 6.66 14.25
CA ASN A 186 6.83 6.80 12.96
C ASN A 186 6.51 5.57 12.09
N PRO A 187 5.86 5.73 10.91
CA PRO A 187 5.51 4.60 10.06
C PRO A 187 6.74 3.85 9.55
N SER A 188 6.65 2.54 9.51
CA SER A 188 7.66 1.65 8.92
C SER A 188 7.03 0.55 8.07
N GLY A 189 5.73 0.60 7.86
CA GLY A 189 4.99 -0.32 7.00
C GLY A 189 5.45 -0.21 5.55
N LYS A 190 5.43 -1.35 4.85
CA LYS A 190 5.76 -1.44 3.42
C LYS A 190 4.58 -2.04 2.66
N LEU A 191 4.35 -1.57 1.44
CA LEU A 191 3.28 -2.10 0.60
C LEU A 191 3.49 -3.58 0.30
N PRO A 192 2.50 -4.45 0.57
CA PRO A 192 2.62 -5.89 0.39
C PRO A 192 2.38 -6.34 -1.07
N PHE A 193 2.05 -5.42 -1.95
CA PHE A 193 1.90 -5.64 -3.39
C PHE A 193 2.19 -4.36 -4.19
N THR A 194 2.35 -4.50 -5.49
CA THR A 194 2.59 -3.39 -6.42
C THR A 194 1.31 -2.61 -6.65
N PHE A 195 1.33 -1.29 -6.51
CA PHE A 195 0.24 -0.42 -6.93
C PHE A 195 0.43 -0.06 -8.41
N PRO A 196 -0.44 -0.54 -9.31
CA PRO A 196 -0.38 -0.16 -10.72
C PRO A 196 -0.84 1.30 -10.89
N ALA A 197 -0.34 1.99 -11.92
CA ALA A 197 -0.82 3.34 -12.24
C ALA A 197 -2.22 3.29 -12.90
N LYS A 198 -2.50 2.24 -13.66
CA LYS A 198 -3.77 1.97 -14.32
C LYS A 198 -4.02 0.47 -14.41
N LEU A 199 -5.27 0.10 -14.68
CA LEU A 199 -5.69 -1.30 -14.66
C LEU A 199 -4.96 -2.15 -15.72
N GLU A 200 -4.67 -1.57 -16.88
CA GLU A 200 -3.98 -2.23 -17.99
C GLU A 200 -2.50 -2.53 -17.69
N ASP A 201 -1.96 -2.02 -16.58
CA ASP A 201 -0.61 -2.35 -16.13
C ASP A 201 -0.56 -3.69 -15.38
N VAL A 202 -1.72 -4.28 -15.07
CA VAL A 202 -1.83 -5.60 -14.42
C VAL A 202 -1.88 -6.69 -15.50
N GLY A 203 -1.08 -7.76 -15.33
CA GLY A 203 -0.91 -8.82 -16.34
C GLY A 203 -2.22 -9.44 -16.81
N ALA A 204 -3.05 -9.92 -15.89
CA ALA A 204 -4.33 -10.53 -16.21
C ALA A 204 -5.26 -9.60 -17.00
N HIS A 205 -5.29 -8.30 -16.66
CA HIS A 205 -6.09 -7.31 -17.39
C HIS A 205 -5.49 -6.97 -18.76
N LYS A 206 -4.16 -6.80 -18.84
CA LYS A 206 -3.45 -6.52 -20.09
C LYS A 206 -3.63 -7.64 -21.12
N LEU A 207 -3.61 -8.88 -20.66
CA LEU A 207 -3.79 -10.06 -21.49
C LEU A 207 -5.27 -10.39 -21.76
N GLY A 208 -6.20 -9.70 -21.14
CA GLY A 208 -7.64 -9.90 -21.28
C GLY A 208 -8.14 -11.20 -20.63
N GLU A 209 -7.47 -11.66 -19.60
CA GLU A 209 -7.75 -12.93 -18.92
C GLU A 209 -8.67 -12.79 -17.71
N TYR A 210 -8.70 -11.62 -17.09
CA TYR A 210 -9.64 -11.30 -16.02
C TYR A 210 -10.73 -10.35 -16.54
N PRO A 211 -11.98 -10.54 -16.21
CA PRO A 211 -12.58 -11.50 -15.25
C PRO A 211 -12.92 -12.88 -15.86
N GLY A 212 -12.11 -13.40 -16.74
CA GLY A 212 -12.27 -14.69 -17.38
C GLY A 212 -12.75 -14.60 -18.83
N ASN A 213 -13.13 -15.71 -19.43
CA ASN A 213 -13.56 -15.75 -20.82
C ASN A 213 -14.85 -14.93 -21.02
N LYS A 214 -14.78 -13.86 -21.83
CA LYS A 214 -15.91 -12.93 -22.04
C LYS A 214 -17.12 -13.59 -22.65
N GLU A 215 -16.95 -14.61 -23.51
CA GLU A 215 -18.06 -15.33 -24.15
C GLU A 215 -18.75 -16.24 -23.12
N GLU A 216 -18.00 -16.94 -22.29
CA GLU A 216 -18.54 -17.76 -21.21
C GLU A 216 -19.22 -16.90 -20.15
N LEU A 217 -18.63 -15.75 -19.77
CA LEU A 217 -19.25 -14.77 -18.87
C LEU A 217 -20.58 -14.25 -19.40
N ALA A 218 -20.65 -13.91 -20.69
CA ALA A 218 -21.87 -13.44 -21.32
C ALA A 218 -22.98 -14.51 -21.39
N GLN A 219 -22.61 -15.80 -21.38
CA GLN A 219 -23.53 -16.94 -21.40
C GLN A 219 -23.89 -17.44 -20.00
N SER A 220 -23.08 -17.11 -18.99
CA SER A 220 -23.34 -17.48 -17.60
C SER A 220 -24.63 -16.84 -17.10
N LYS A 221 -25.53 -17.67 -16.59
CA LYS A 221 -26.87 -17.25 -16.12
C LYS A 221 -27.10 -17.54 -14.65
N HIS A 222 -26.22 -18.34 -14.06
CA HIS A 222 -26.40 -18.82 -12.69
C HIS A 222 -25.09 -18.74 -11.91
N ARG A 223 -25.18 -18.42 -10.61
CA ARG A 223 -24.08 -18.59 -9.68
C ARG A 223 -23.70 -20.07 -9.62
N GLY A 224 -22.47 -20.40 -10.06
CA GLY A 224 -21.98 -21.77 -10.16
C GLY A 224 -21.74 -22.26 -11.59
N ASP A 225 -22.07 -21.45 -12.60
CA ASP A 225 -21.62 -21.72 -13.97
C ASP A 225 -20.10 -21.65 -14.01
N THR A 226 -19.47 -22.63 -14.65
CA THR A 226 -18.01 -22.70 -14.78
C THR A 226 -17.55 -21.73 -15.84
N ILE A 227 -16.59 -20.87 -15.50
CA ILE A 227 -15.92 -19.94 -16.40
C ILE A 227 -14.44 -20.32 -16.40
N ASN A 228 -13.85 -20.48 -17.59
CA ASN A 228 -12.44 -20.80 -17.70
C ASN A 228 -11.60 -19.53 -17.55
N GLU A 229 -10.62 -19.58 -16.66
CA GLU A 229 -9.59 -18.58 -16.53
C GLU A 229 -8.24 -19.16 -16.91
N ILE A 230 -7.49 -18.40 -17.71
CA ILE A 230 -6.17 -18.80 -18.21
C ILE A 230 -5.14 -17.80 -17.66
N TYR A 231 -4.14 -18.28 -16.97
CA TYR A 231 -3.07 -17.48 -16.38
C TYR A 231 -1.83 -17.45 -17.30
N ARG A 232 -1.91 -16.71 -18.43
CA ARG A 232 -0.77 -16.58 -19.36
C ARG A 232 0.36 -15.71 -18.84
N GLU A 233 0.08 -14.87 -17.86
CA GLU A 233 1.11 -14.14 -17.12
C GLU A 233 2.00 -15.07 -16.28
N ASP A 234 1.54 -16.32 -16.02
CA ASP A 234 2.28 -17.37 -15.33
C ASP A 234 2.78 -16.86 -13.94
N ILE A 235 4.07 -17.06 -13.65
CA ILE A 235 4.70 -16.60 -12.39
C ILE A 235 4.93 -15.09 -12.33
N PHE A 236 4.64 -14.36 -13.41
CA PHE A 236 4.89 -12.93 -13.54
C PHE A 236 3.70 -12.13 -13.03
N VAL A 237 3.56 -12.07 -11.70
CA VAL A 237 2.52 -11.30 -11.01
C VAL A 237 3.16 -10.15 -10.22
N GLY A 238 2.46 -9.02 -10.09
CA GLY A 238 2.90 -7.88 -9.30
C GLY A 238 4.21 -7.28 -9.81
N TYR A 239 5.22 -7.12 -8.94
CA TYR A 239 6.49 -6.53 -9.33
C TYR A 239 7.27 -7.37 -10.37
N ARG A 240 7.07 -8.69 -10.40
CA ARG A 240 7.71 -9.55 -11.43
C ARG A 240 7.17 -9.25 -12.82
N TRP A 241 5.85 -8.99 -12.93
CA TRP A 241 5.23 -8.54 -14.15
C TRP A 241 5.72 -7.15 -14.56
N ALA A 242 5.73 -6.20 -13.62
CA ALA A 242 6.19 -4.85 -13.86
C ALA A 242 7.65 -4.82 -14.35
N ASP A 243 8.52 -5.64 -13.74
CA ASP A 243 9.92 -5.79 -14.16
C ASP A 243 10.05 -6.39 -15.58
N LYS A 244 9.31 -7.48 -15.87
CA LYS A 244 9.31 -8.15 -17.18
C LYS A 244 8.86 -7.22 -18.29
N GLU A 245 7.77 -6.52 -18.08
CA GLU A 245 7.16 -5.62 -19.06
C GLU A 245 7.75 -4.21 -19.02
N LYS A 246 8.70 -3.94 -18.12
CA LYS A 246 9.33 -2.61 -17.90
C LYS A 246 8.30 -1.52 -17.63
N ILE A 247 7.25 -1.85 -16.88
CA ILE A 247 6.20 -0.94 -16.45
C ILE A 247 6.65 -0.26 -15.17
N LYS A 248 6.59 1.08 -15.13
CA LYS A 248 6.80 1.83 -13.90
C LYS A 248 5.49 1.85 -13.10
N PRO A 249 5.43 1.19 -11.94
CA PRO A 249 4.22 1.21 -11.12
C PRO A 249 3.99 2.59 -10.49
N LEU A 250 2.77 2.83 -10.01
CA LEU A 250 2.46 4.00 -9.19
C LEU A 250 3.28 3.97 -7.90
N PHE A 251 3.23 2.84 -7.19
CA PHE A 251 4.14 2.53 -6.08
C PHE A 251 4.65 1.08 -6.21
N PRO A 252 5.98 0.86 -6.11
CA PRO A 252 6.53 -0.48 -6.21
C PRO A 252 6.19 -1.33 -4.97
N PHE A 253 6.20 -2.65 -5.12
CA PHE A 253 6.14 -3.58 -4.00
C PHE A 253 7.21 -3.23 -2.96
N GLY A 254 6.85 -3.28 -1.69
CA GLY A 254 7.77 -2.94 -0.60
C GLY A 254 7.97 -1.43 -0.37
N HIS A 255 7.33 -0.54 -1.15
CA HIS A 255 7.41 0.90 -0.94
C HIS A 255 6.79 1.30 0.41
N GLY A 256 7.39 2.29 1.05
CA GLY A 256 6.88 2.91 2.28
C GLY A 256 7.92 3.87 2.84
N LEU A 257 7.47 5.08 3.16
CA LEU A 257 8.31 6.15 3.70
C LEU A 257 8.25 6.17 5.23
N SER A 258 9.16 6.92 5.82
CA SER A 258 9.29 7.16 7.25
C SER A 258 9.41 8.66 7.51
N TYR A 259 9.22 9.10 8.75
CA TYR A 259 9.52 10.47 9.17
C TYR A 259 11.03 10.72 9.37
N THR A 260 11.83 9.69 9.16
CA THR A 260 13.29 9.77 9.11
C THR A 260 13.82 9.22 7.79
N THR A 261 15.12 9.31 7.56
CA THR A 261 15.78 8.82 6.35
C THR A 261 16.84 7.78 6.71
N PHE A 262 17.07 6.84 5.79
CA PHE A 262 18.06 5.79 5.99
C PHE A 262 19.04 5.76 4.82
N ALA A 263 20.30 5.45 5.13
CA ALA A 263 21.34 5.20 4.15
C ALA A 263 21.90 3.79 4.30
N TYR A 264 22.20 3.17 3.16
CA TYR A 264 22.80 1.85 3.09
C TYR A 264 24.28 1.97 2.77
N GLY A 265 25.11 1.21 3.49
CA GLY A 265 26.52 1.02 3.17
C GLY A 265 26.70 -0.04 2.06
N LYS A 266 27.95 -0.29 1.73
CA LYS A 266 28.29 -1.36 0.78
C LYS A 266 27.95 -2.73 1.38
N PRO A 267 27.33 -3.62 0.58
CA PRO A 267 27.04 -4.96 1.04
C PRO A 267 28.29 -5.83 1.05
N SER A 268 28.29 -6.85 1.88
CA SER A 268 29.28 -7.93 1.84
C SER A 268 28.61 -9.29 2.04
N ALA A 269 29.30 -10.32 1.63
CA ALA A 269 28.95 -11.70 1.92
C ALA A 269 30.19 -12.42 2.43
N ASP A 270 30.02 -13.33 3.36
CA ASP A 270 31.10 -14.16 3.93
C ASP A 270 31.72 -15.08 2.87
N LYS A 271 30.93 -15.46 1.85
CA LYS A 271 31.37 -16.32 0.72
C LYS A 271 30.98 -15.69 -0.62
N LYS A 272 31.85 -15.74 -1.60
CA LYS A 272 31.56 -15.38 -3.02
C LYS A 272 31.26 -16.60 -3.88
N THR A 273 31.61 -17.78 -3.41
CA THR A 273 31.34 -19.07 -4.04
C THR A 273 30.69 -19.97 -3.01
N MET A 274 29.66 -20.67 -3.39
CA MET A 274 28.90 -21.57 -2.54
C MET A 274 28.59 -22.89 -3.24
N THR A 275 28.27 -23.91 -2.47
CA THR A 275 27.63 -25.16 -2.89
C THR A 275 26.12 -25.07 -2.68
N ALA A 276 25.37 -26.07 -3.15
CA ALA A 276 23.92 -26.12 -3.00
C ALA A 276 23.45 -26.18 -1.53
N ASP A 277 24.31 -26.62 -0.61
CA ASP A 277 23.99 -26.77 0.82
C ASP A 277 24.51 -25.62 1.69
N ASP A 278 25.21 -24.67 1.09
CA ASP A 278 25.82 -23.57 1.84
C ASP A 278 24.79 -22.48 2.23
N THR A 279 24.94 -21.96 3.43
CA THR A 279 24.35 -20.70 3.84
C THR A 279 25.33 -19.56 3.59
N ILE A 280 24.85 -18.44 3.08
CA ILE A 280 25.62 -17.20 2.90
C ILE A 280 25.14 -16.17 3.90
N SER A 281 26.05 -15.61 4.68
CA SER A 281 25.72 -14.47 5.54
C SER A 281 25.92 -13.17 4.75
N PHE A 282 24.79 -12.59 4.32
CA PHE A 282 24.71 -11.27 3.70
C PHE A 282 24.74 -10.20 4.78
N THR A 283 25.61 -9.20 4.65
CA THR A 283 25.69 -8.09 5.60
C THR A 283 25.65 -6.75 4.89
N VAL A 284 24.97 -5.77 5.52
CA VAL A 284 24.93 -4.39 5.08
C VAL A 284 24.85 -3.46 6.28
N ASN A 285 25.57 -2.35 6.25
CA ASN A 285 25.42 -1.31 7.26
C ASN A 285 24.22 -0.43 6.91
N VAL A 286 23.35 -0.19 7.89
CA VAL A 286 22.19 0.73 7.75
C VAL A 286 22.32 1.82 8.78
N LYS A 287 22.18 3.07 8.35
CA LYS A 287 22.24 4.25 9.20
C LYS A 287 20.95 5.04 9.12
N ASN A 288 20.40 5.41 10.26
CA ASN A 288 19.36 6.44 10.33
C ASN A 288 20.05 7.81 10.18
N THR A 289 19.81 8.47 9.04
CA THR A 289 20.43 9.77 8.71
C THR A 289 19.56 10.96 9.06
N GLY A 290 18.34 10.72 9.53
CA GLY A 290 17.39 11.76 9.92
C GLY A 290 17.47 12.14 11.40
N LYS A 291 16.44 12.87 11.86
CA LYS A 291 16.42 13.52 13.18
C LYS A 291 15.52 12.84 14.20
N CYS A 292 14.80 11.80 13.83
CA CYS A 292 13.94 11.04 14.74
C CYS A 292 14.19 9.54 14.63
N ASP A 293 13.81 8.82 15.67
CA ASP A 293 13.86 7.37 15.71
C ASP A 293 12.93 6.79 14.66
N GLY A 294 13.32 5.68 14.05
CA GLY A 294 12.51 5.00 13.04
C GLY A 294 12.99 3.58 12.81
N ALA A 295 12.30 2.88 11.93
CA ALA A 295 12.72 1.54 11.53
C ALA A 295 12.70 1.41 10.01
N GLU A 296 13.78 0.83 9.47
CA GLU A 296 13.86 0.46 8.06
C GLU A 296 13.58 -1.03 7.87
N VAL A 297 13.03 -1.37 6.70
CA VAL A 297 12.85 -2.76 6.28
C VAL A 297 13.77 -3.02 5.11
N ILE A 298 14.88 -3.72 5.39
CA ILE A 298 15.81 -4.15 4.37
C ILE A 298 15.18 -5.35 3.65
N GLN A 299 15.10 -5.28 2.33
CA GLN A 299 14.55 -6.32 1.48
C GLN A 299 15.69 -6.87 0.62
N VAL A 300 15.83 -8.20 0.56
CA VAL A 300 16.85 -8.89 -0.21
C VAL A 300 16.18 -9.69 -1.32
N TYR A 301 16.58 -9.39 -2.53
CA TYR A 301 16.09 -10.04 -3.74
C TYR A 301 17.20 -10.84 -4.39
N VAL A 302 16.87 -11.96 -5.01
CA VAL A 302 17.82 -12.81 -5.70
C VAL A 302 17.40 -13.01 -7.15
N ARG A 303 18.39 -12.97 -8.04
CA ARG A 303 18.28 -13.28 -9.45
C ARG A 303 19.28 -14.35 -9.81
N LYS A 304 18.89 -15.36 -10.59
CA LYS A 304 19.80 -16.24 -11.32
C LYS A 304 20.11 -15.59 -12.68
N VAL A 305 21.36 -15.22 -12.92
CA VAL A 305 21.73 -14.30 -14.03
C VAL A 305 21.52 -14.95 -15.40
N ASP A 306 21.77 -16.24 -15.50
CA ASP A 306 21.65 -17.06 -16.72
C ASP A 306 20.25 -17.65 -16.93
N ASP A 307 19.31 -17.39 -16.03
CA ASP A 307 17.91 -17.73 -16.22
C ASP A 307 17.18 -16.57 -16.96
N MET A 308 17.15 -16.69 -18.29
CA MET A 308 16.56 -15.66 -19.15
C MET A 308 15.04 -15.69 -19.18
N GLU A 309 14.42 -16.80 -18.83
CA GLU A 309 12.96 -17.01 -18.78
C GLU A 309 12.38 -16.72 -17.40
N GLY A 310 13.23 -16.66 -16.39
CA GLY A 310 12.82 -16.42 -15.00
C GLY A 310 12.62 -14.95 -14.64
N PRO A 311 12.13 -14.68 -13.42
CA PRO A 311 11.93 -13.32 -12.92
C PRO A 311 13.25 -12.54 -12.86
N VAL A 312 13.18 -11.24 -13.21
CA VAL A 312 14.31 -10.30 -13.06
C VAL A 312 14.86 -10.29 -11.63
N LYS A 313 13.99 -10.49 -10.65
CA LYS A 313 14.33 -10.67 -9.23
C LYS A 313 13.17 -11.29 -8.47
N SER A 314 13.50 -11.95 -7.35
CA SER A 314 12.49 -12.45 -6.41
C SER A 314 12.88 -12.08 -4.98
N LEU A 315 11.92 -11.55 -4.19
CA LEU A 315 12.13 -11.32 -2.77
C LEU A 315 12.40 -12.67 -2.08
N ARG A 316 13.52 -12.75 -1.36
CA ARG A 316 13.96 -13.98 -0.71
C ARG A 316 14.18 -13.83 0.78
N ALA A 317 14.45 -12.62 1.24
CA ALA A 317 14.59 -12.33 2.66
C ALA A 317 14.26 -10.86 2.94
N PHE A 318 13.90 -10.57 4.19
CA PHE A 318 13.75 -9.19 4.67
C PHE A 318 14.00 -9.12 6.16
N ARG A 319 14.37 -7.92 6.64
CA ARG A 319 14.54 -7.68 8.07
C ARG A 319 14.16 -6.24 8.42
N ARG A 320 13.29 -6.09 9.43
CA ARG A 320 12.96 -4.79 10.03
C ARG A 320 13.98 -4.46 11.13
N VAL A 321 14.58 -3.26 11.05
CA VAL A 321 15.64 -2.81 11.95
C VAL A 321 15.26 -1.46 12.54
N PRO A 322 14.96 -1.37 13.84
CA PRO A 322 14.77 -0.09 14.53
C PRO A 322 16.13 0.57 14.75
N LEU A 323 16.19 1.88 14.52
CA LEU A 323 17.38 2.70 14.70
C LEU A 323 17.00 4.04 15.31
N LYS A 324 17.75 4.47 16.33
CA LYS A 324 17.64 5.82 16.87
C LYS A 324 18.16 6.84 15.85
N ALA A 325 17.79 8.10 16.01
CA ALA A 325 18.33 9.18 15.19
C ALA A 325 19.88 9.18 15.22
N GLY A 326 20.49 9.15 14.03
CA GLY A 326 21.96 9.10 13.87
C GLY A 326 22.61 7.72 14.08
N GLU A 327 21.88 6.73 14.56
CA GLU A 327 22.38 5.38 14.83
C GLU A 327 22.69 4.61 13.54
N SER A 328 23.72 3.75 13.63
CA SER A 328 24.11 2.82 12.57
C SER A 328 24.16 1.40 13.13
N CYS A 329 23.74 0.43 12.33
CA CYS A 329 23.78 -0.99 12.68
C CYS A 329 24.25 -1.81 11.48
N VAL A 330 25.11 -2.79 11.71
CA VAL A 330 25.43 -3.82 10.73
C VAL A 330 24.33 -4.88 10.78
N VAL A 331 23.59 -5.02 9.70
CA VAL A 331 22.52 -5.99 9.57
C VAL A 331 23.05 -7.22 8.86
N SER A 332 22.92 -8.38 9.50
CA SER A 332 23.24 -9.68 8.92
C SER A 332 21.96 -10.44 8.61
N ILE A 333 21.86 -11.01 7.43
CA ILE A 333 20.74 -11.86 6.97
C ILE A 333 21.34 -13.14 6.39
N ASP A 334 21.00 -14.26 6.99
CA ASP A 334 21.43 -15.57 6.49
C ASP A 334 20.56 -15.98 5.31
N LEU A 335 21.20 -16.13 4.15
CA LEU A 335 20.59 -16.61 2.92
C LEU A 335 20.79 -18.12 2.88
N LEU A 336 19.76 -18.84 3.25
CA LEU A 336 19.73 -20.31 3.26
C LEU A 336 19.75 -20.88 1.83
N PRO A 337 20.06 -22.18 1.62
CA PRO A 337 19.95 -22.80 0.30
C PRO A 337 18.64 -22.53 -0.43
N ALA A 338 17.51 -22.60 0.27
CA ALA A 338 16.19 -22.31 -0.28
C ALA A 338 16.05 -20.87 -0.85
N THR A 339 16.89 -19.92 -0.44
CA THR A 339 16.94 -18.56 -0.99
C THR A 339 17.33 -18.57 -2.49
N PHE A 340 18.12 -19.55 -2.90
CA PHE A 340 18.67 -19.71 -4.25
C PHE A 340 17.94 -20.76 -5.10
N GLU A 341 16.83 -21.31 -4.59
CA GLU A 341 16.01 -22.24 -5.37
C GLU A 341 15.23 -21.53 -6.47
N PHE A 342 15.23 -22.15 -7.63
CA PHE A 342 14.41 -21.78 -8.78
C PHE A 342 13.74 -23.05 -9.34
N PHE A 343 12.61 -22.86 -10.01
CA PHE A 343 11.92 -23.96 -10.63
C PHE A 343 12.73 -24.49 -11.84
N ASP A 344 13.01 -25.78 -11.83
CA ASP A 344 13.67 -26.48 -12.92
C ASP A 344 12.60 -27.23 -13.75
N PRO A 345 12.27 -26.78 -14.98
CA PRO A 345 11.25 -27.41 -15.80
C PRO A 345 11.64 -28.83 -16.28
N VAL A 346 12.93 -29.16 -16.28
CA VAL A 346 13.40 -30.49 -16.69
C VAL A 346 13.06 -31.54 -15.64
N THR A 347 13.29 -31.22 -14.38
CA THR A 347 13.00 -32.12 -13.24
C THR A 347 11.63 -31.89 -12.63
N ASN A 348 10.93 -30.80 -13.02
CA ASN A 348 9.66 -30.35 -12.47
C ASN A 348 9.71 -30.14 -10.94
N THR A 349 10.82 -29.59 -10.44
CA THR A 349 11.06 -29.36 -9.01
C THR A 349 11.72 -28.01 -8.75
N MET A 350 11.55 -27.52 -7.51
CA MET A 350 12.37 -26.42 -6.99
C MET A 350 13.74 -26.95 -6.60
N ARG A 351 14.80 -26.33 -7.10
CA ARG A 351 16.18 -26.72 -6.76
C ARG A 351 17.16 -25.58 -6.88
N VAL A 352 18.27 -25.71 -6.17
CA VAL A 352 19.43 -24.81 -6.29
C VAL A 352 20.25 -25.28 -7.49
N MET A 353 20.36 -24.47 -8.51
CA MET A 353 21.08 -24.79 -9.74
C MET A 353 22.42 -24.07 -9.81
N PRO A 354 23.49 -24.72 -10.32
CA PRO A 354 24.76 -24.04 -10.56
C PRO A 354 24.60 -22.79 -11.43
N GLY A 355 25.47 -21.82 -11.25
CA GLY A 355 25.47 -20.60 -12.03
C GLY A 355 25.79 -19.35 -11.23
N LYS A 356 25.63 -18.19 -11.87
CA LYS A 356 25.84 -16.88 -11.25
C LYS A 356 24.52 -16.34 -10.71
N TYR A 357 24.58 -15.86 -9.48
CA TYR A 357 23.46 -15.19 -8.81
C TYR A 357 23.82 -13.75 -8.49
N GLU A 358 22.85 -12.86 -8.59
CA GLU A 358 22.90 -11.50 -8.04
C GLU A 358 22.01 -11.42 -6.81
N VAL A 359 22.59 -10.97 -5.70
CA VAL A 359 21.88 -10.64 -4.47
C VAL A 359 21.71 -9.13 -4.44
N MET A 360 20.49 -8.67 -4.59
CA MET A 360 20.13 -7.25 -4.62
C MET A 360 19.44 -6.85 -3.32
N TYR A 361 19.59 -5.61 -2.89
CA TYR A 361 18.98 -5.14 -1.65
C TYR A 361 18.48 -3.70 -1.75
N GLY A 362 17.48 -3.38 -0.94
CA GLY A 362 16.89 -2.06 -0.90
C GLY A 362 15.73 -1.99 0.09
N ASN A 363 14.95 -0.92 0.02
CA ASN A 363 13.76 -0.72 0.83
C ASN A 363 12.43 -0.94 0.07
N SER A 364 12.54 -1.34 -1.18
CA SER A 364 11.41 -1.69 -2.06
C SER A 364 11.91 -2.55 -3.22
N SER A 365 11.02 -2.98 -4.11
CA SER A 365 11.39 -3.66 -5.35
C SER A 365 12.01 -2.73 -6.42
N ASP A 366 11.94 -1.41 -6.23
CA ASP A 366 12.67 -0.43 -7.04
C ASP A 366 14.09 -0.25 -6.47
N ILE A 367 15.00 -1.08 -6.95
CA ILE A 367 16.36 -1.21 -6.41
C ILE A 367 17.34 -0.44 -7.29
N ALA A 368 18.15 0.41 -6.69
CA ALA A 368 19.26 1.07 -7.37
C ALA A 368 20.26 0.04 -7.93
N SER A 369 20.74 0.26 -9.14
CA SER A 369 21.57 -0.71 -9.89
C SER A 369 22.88 -1.09 -9.20
N GLU A 370 23.42 -0.20 -8.36
CA GLU A 370 24.61 -0.41 -7.55
C GLU A 370 24.38 -1.26 -6.30
N ASN A 371 23.13 -1.41 -5.87
CA ASN A 371 22.78 -2.13 -4.65
C ASN A 371 22.73 -3.65 -4.87
N LYS A 372 23.86 -4.23 -5.26
CA LYS A 372 23.97 -5.67 -5.50
C LYS A 372 25.36 -6.23 -5.24
N LEU A 373 25.43 -7.52 -5.02
CA LEU A 373 26.65 -8.32 -5.04
C LEU A 373 26.41 -9.61 -5.84
N SER A 374 27.51 -10.21 -6.31
CA SER A 374 27.44 -11.48 -7.07
C SER A 374 27.95 -12.63 -6.23
N VAL A 375 27.27 -13.78 -6.37
CA VAL A 375 27.60 -15.06 -5.78
C VAL A 375 27.62 -16.11 -6.89
N ILE A 376 28.58 -17.03 -6.83
CA ILE A 376 28.70 -18.16 -7.78
C ILE A 376 28.37 -19.44 -7.04
N LEU A 377 27.39 -20.17 -7.53
CA LEU A 377 27.07 -21.53 -7.10
C LEU A 377 27.78 -22.53 -8.02
N ARG A 378 28.50 -23.48 -7.42
CA ARG A 378 29.21 -24.56 -8.10
C ARG A 378 28.57 -25.92 -7.89
#